data_f0cf84d743741b186f935fde70a32506
#
_entry.id   f0cf84d743741b186f935fde70a32506
#
_cell.length_a   1.000
_cell.length_b   1.000
_cell.length_c   1.000
_cell.angle_alpha   90.00
_cell.angle_beta   90.00
_cell.angle_gamma   90.00
#
_symmetry.space_group_name_H-M   'P 1'
#
loop_
_entity.id
_entity.type
_entity.pdbx_description
1 polymer ?
#
loop_
_entity_poly.entity_id
_entity_poly.type
_entity_poly.pdbx_seq_one_letter_code
_entity_poly.pdbx_strand_id
1 'polypeptide(L)'
;MKKLLPVTFVALVTLCLSGIAAADSVVETWTCKVNEDKKIEDVQAINSKWLKWVNAHVEGGGITSSVGESVVGNSDRFIFVDTYPNLATWAATKDALDSPAGEELDDLFEDVSECSENRLWKIEDTK
;
A
#
# COMPACT_ATOMS: atom_id res chain seq x y z
N MET A 1 9.43 72.68 3.12
CA MET A 1 10.16 71.40 3.22
C MET A 1 9.23 70.36 3.81
N LYS A 2 8.74 69.47 3.01
CA LYS A 2 7.85 68.37 3.47
C LYS A 2 8.72 67.17 3.84
N LYS A 3 8.72 66.83 5.12
CA LYS A 3 9.38 65.60 5.61
C LYS A 3 8.47 64.42 5.33
N LEU A 4 8.88 63.54 4.42
CA LEU A 4 8.28 62.25 4.20
C LEU A 4 8.74 61.27 5.28
N LEU A 5 7.79 60.75 6.09
CA LEU A 5 8.04 59.64 7.00
C LEU A 5 8.07 58.34 6.20
N PRO A 6 9.00 57.43 6.43
CA PRO A 6 8.95 56.09 5.85
C PRO A 6 7.92 55.26 6.58
N VAL A 7 6.94 54.77 5.85
CA VAL A 7 5.98 53.75 6.31
C VAL A 7 6.70 52.40 6.32
N THR A 8 7.05 51.94 7.50
CA THR A 8 7.62 50.60 7.67
C THR A 8 6.51 49.58 7.52
N PHE A 9 6.51 48.87 6.40
CA PHE A 9 5.57 47.74 6.14
C PHE A 9 6.11 46.54 6.90
N VAL A 10 5.52 46.23 8.05
CA VAL A 10 5.77 44.99 8.78
C VAL A 10 4.97 43.90 8.11
N ALA A 11 5.63 43.09 7.25
CA ALA A 11 5.07 41.91 6.70
C ALA A 11 4.98 40.84 7.79
N LEU A 12 3.75 40.60 8.28
CA LEU A 12 3.45 39.51 9.20
C LEU A 12 3.44 38.19 8.40
N VAL A 13 4.58 37.50 8.43
CA VAL A 13 4.68 36.14 7.87
C VAL A 13 3.99 35.20 8.85
N THR A 14 2.73 34.90 8.57
CA THR A 14 2.01 33.84 9.27
C THR A 14 2.55 32.50 8.78
N LEU A 15 3.47 31.90 9.53
CA LEU A 15 3.85 30.50 9.35
C LEU A 15 2.64 29.63 9.68
N CYS A 16 1.90 29.21 8.67
CA CYS A 16 0.97 28.10 8.79
C CYS A 16 1.81 26.84 8.99
N LEU A 17 2.04 26.46 10.25
CA LEU A 17 2.41 25.08 10.60
C LEU A 17 1.20 24.21 10.30
N SER A 18 1.06 23.83 9.03
CA SER A 18 0.20 22.71 8.67
C SER A 18 0.85 21.49 9.29
N GLY A 19 0.36 21.10 10.47
CA GLY A 19 0.67 19.79 11.02
C GLY A 19 0.29 18.76 9.97
N ILE A 20 1.28 18.11 9.36
CA ILE A 20 1.06 16.96 8.51
C ILE A 20 0.56 15.89 9.47
N ALA A 21 -0.76 15.75 9.58
CA ALA A 21 -1.34 14.58 10.22
C ALA A 21 -0.81 13.39 9.43
N ALA A 22 0.02 12.56 10.06
CA ALA A 22 0.45 11.31 9.46
C ALA A 22 -0.82 10.52 9.12
N ALA A 23 -1.07 10.28 7.84
CA ALA A 23 -2.21 9.48 7.41
C ALA A 23 -2.00 8.07 7.98
N ASP A 24 -3.02 7.52 8.64
CA ASP A 24 -2.97 6.17 9.19
C ASP A 24 -2.75 5.17 8.05
N SER A 25 -1.68 4.40 8.13
CA SER A 25 -1.42 3.32 7.18
C SER A 25 -2.48 2.23 7.32
N VAL A 26 -2.78 1.58 6.23
CA VAL A 26 -3.64 0.39 6.23
C VAL A 26 -2.87 -0.82 5.72
N VAL A 27 -3.21 -1.97 6.25
CA VAL A 27 -2.60 -3.25 5.87
C VAL A 27 -3.69 -4.19 5.39
N GLU A 28 -3.54 -4.70 4.19
CA GLU A 28 -4.39 -5.78 3.67
C GLU A 28 -3.66 -7.11 3.84
N THR A 29 -4.35 -8.09 4.37
CA THR A 29 -3.82 -9.45 4.51
C THR A 29 -4.67 -10.44 3.76
N TRP A 30 -4.01 -11.36 3.08
CA TRP A 30 -4.65 -12.50 2.42
C TRP A 30 -4.07 -13.78 2.99
N THR A 31 -4.93 -14.71 3.42
CA THR A 31 -4.50 -16.05 3.84
C THR A 31 -4.72 -17.02 2.71
N CYS A 32 -3.66 -17.63 2.25
CA CYS A 32 -3.65 -18.43 1.03
C CYS A 32 -2.94 -19.78 1.24
N LYS A 33 -3.13 -20.65 0.25
CA LYS A 33 -2.42 -21.91 0.10
C LYS A 33 -1.78 -21.94 -1.28
N VAL A 34 -0.57 -22.48 -1.39
CA VAL A 34 0.10 -22.68 -2.67
C VAL A 34 -0.61 -23.81 -3.43
N ASN A 35 -0.85 -23.63 -4.72
CA ASN A 35 -1.47 -24.63 -5.58
C ASN A 35 -0.59 -25.87 -5.74
N GLU A 36 -1.20 -27.01 -6.10
CA GLU A 36 -0.45 -28.22 -6.43
C GLU A 36 0.52 -27.92 -7.58
N ASP A 37 1.70 -28.52 -7.55
CA ASP A 37 2.79 -28.33 -8.52
C ASP A 37 3.41 -26.92 -8.57
N LYS A 38 3.03 -26.03 -7.66
CA LYS A 38 3.63 -24.69 -7.48
C LYS A 38 4.45 -24.62 -6.19
N LYS A 39 5.29 -23.60 -6.09
CA LYS A 39 6.16 -23.34 -4.94
C LYS A 39 5.97 -21.92 -4.44
N ILE A 40 6.39 -21.67 -3.20
CA ILE A 40 6.30 -20.33 -2.62
C ILE A 40 7.12 -19.31 -3.43
N GLU A 41 8.19 -19.72 -4.05
CA GLU A 41 9.00 -18.87 -4.92
C GLU A 41 8.22 -18.40 -6.16
N ASP A 42 7.30 -19.21 -6.68
CA ASP A 42 6.41 -18.81 -7.78
C ASP A 42 5.45 -17.72 -7.30
N VAL A 43 4.88 -17.86 -6.10
CA VAL A 43 4.05 -16.84 -5.46
C VAL A 43 4.81 -15.53 -5.25
N GLN A 44 6.03 -15.61 -4.73
CA GLN A 44 6.89 -14.43 -4.51
C GLN A 44 7.23 -13.72 -5.83
N ALA A 45 7.46 -14.48 -6.90
CA ALA A 45 7.75 -13.92 -8.22
C ALA A 45 6.54 -13.14 -8.79
N ILE A 46 5.32 -13.69 -8.65
CA ILE A 46 4.09 -13.00 -9.06
C ILE A 46 3.84 -11.77 -8.18
N ASN A 47 4.01 -11.89 -6.87
CA ASN A 47 3.87 -10.76 -5.94
C ASN A 47 4.82 -9.61 -6.27
N SER A 48 6.05 -9.92 -6.69
CA SER A 48 7.00 -8.91 -7.14
C SER A 48 6.56 -8.20 -8.42
N LYS A 49 5.92 -8.90 -9.37
CA LYS A 49 5.34 -8.30 -10.57
C LYS A 49 4.19 -7.36 -10.23
N TRP A 50 3.27 -7.84 -9.38
CA TRP A 50 2.16 -7.06 -8.88
C TRP A 50 2.63 -5.78 -8.19
N LEU A 51 3.57 -5.88 -7.25
CA LEU A 51 4.09 -4.74 -6.49
C LEU A 51 4.71 -3.67 -7.40
N LYS A 52 5.48 -4.08 -8.41
CA LYS A 52 6.03 -3.15 -9.41
C LYS A 52 4.93 -2.48 -10.21
N TRP A 53 3.94 -3.24 -10.62
CA TRP A 53 2.84 -2.73 -11.43
C TRP A 53 1.99 -1.73 -10.65
N VAL A 54 1.54 -2.04 -9.43
CA VAL A 54 0.71 -1.13 -8.62
C VAL A 54 1.45 0.16 -8.29
N ASN A 55 2.73 0.11 -7.93
CA ASN A 55 3.52 1.32 -7.66
C ASN A 55 3.77 2.17 -8.92
N ALA A 56 3.68 1.60 -10.10
CA ALA A 56 3.79 2.34 -11.38
C ALA A 56 2.45 2.97 -11.81
N HIS A 57 1.32 2.42 -11.40
CA HIS A 57 -0.01 2.82 -11.87
C HIS A 57 -0.85 3.57 -10.83
N VAL A 58 -0.48 3.48 -9.54
CA VAL A 58 -1.16 4.18 -8.46
C VAL A 58 -0.39 5.44 -8.11
N GLU A 59 -1.06 6.59 -8.18
CA GLU A 59 -0.45 7.88 -7.86
C GLU A 59 0.06 7.90 -6.41
N GLY A 60 1.28 8.43 -6.23
CA GLY A 60 1.96 8.47 -4.94
C GLY A 60 2.68 7.18 -4.57
N GLY A 61 2.27 6.05 -5.07
CA GLY A 61 2.92 4.75 -4.79
C GLY A 61 3.10 4.48 -3.30
N GLY A 62 4.31 4.06 -2.92
CA GLY A 62 4.65 3.81 -1.52
C GLY A 62 4.03 2.54 -0.95
N ILE A 63 3.48 1.68 -1.83
CA ILE A 63 2.90 0.40 -1.48
C ILE A 63 4.04 -0.59 -1.25
N THR A 64 3.95 -1.36 -0.18
CA THR A 64 4.87 -2.47 0.09
C THR A 64 4.09 -3.76 0.24
N SER A 65 4.74 -4.88 -0.08
CA SER A 65 4.15 -6.20 0.05
C SER A 65 5.19 -7.20 0.56
N SER A 66 4.71 -8.15 1.33
CA SER A 66 5.52 -9.26 1.85
C SER A 66 4.72 -10.56 1.79
N VAL A 67 5.45 -11.66 1.63
CA VAL A 67 4.90 -13.01 1.76
C VAL A 67 5.39 -13.60 3.08
N GLY A 68 4.48 -13.98 3.94
CA GLY A 68 4.78 -14.59 5.24
C GLY A 68 4.43 -16.07 5.24
N GLU A 69 5.40 -16.92 5.59
CA GLU A 69 5.18 -18.35 5.77
C GLU A 69 5.05 -18.70 7.26
N SER A 70 4.19 -19.65 7.58
CA SER A 70 4.05 -20.13 8.96
C SER A 70 5.28 -20.94 9.37
N VAL A 71 5.95 -20.50 10.42
CA VAL A 71 7.09 -21.23 11.01
C VAL A 71 6.68 -22.08 12.21
N VAL A 72 5.47 -21.86 12.75
CA VAL A 72 4.88 -22.62 13.85
C VAL A 72 3.39 -22.81 13.58
N GLY A 73 2.88 -24.02 13.76
CA GLY A 73 1.47 -24.35 13.50
C GLY A 73 1.27 -24.97 12.14
N ASN A 74 0.18 -24.59 11.45
CA ASN A 74 -0.14 -25.15 10.14
C ASN A 74 0.76 -24.55 9.05
N SER A 75 1.66 -25.34 8.49
CA SER A 75 2.66 -24.95 7.50
C SER A 75 2.16 -25.00 6.04
N ASP A 76 0.89 -25.37 5.80
CA ASP A 76 0.32 -25.38 4.45
C ASP A 76 -0.25 -24.02 4.02
N ARG A 77 -0.16 -23.02 4.90
CA ARG A 77 -0.64 -21.66 4.68
C ARG A 77 0.47 -20.65 4.65
N PHE A 78 0.27 -19.65 3.82
CA PHE A 78 1.06 -18.43 3.81
C PHE A 78 0.13 -17.21 3.80
N ILE A 79 0.69 -16.04 4.03
CA ILE A 79 -0.05 -14.78 3.96
C ILE A 79 0.65 -13.79 3.03
N PHE A 80 -0.14 -13.02 2.28
CA PHE A 80 0.31 -11.73 1.78
C PHE A 80 0.05 -10.66 2.84
N VAL A 81 0.97 -9.72 2.96
CA VAL A 81 0.85 -8.54 3.81
C VAL A 81 1.17 -7.33 2.96
N ASP A 82 0.12 -6.64 2.52
CA ASP A 82 0.21 -5.47 1.65
C ASP A 82 -0.03 -4.23 2.49
N THR A 83 0.95 -3.32 2.53
CA THR A 83 0.86 -2.08 3.30
C THR A 83 0.71 -0.90 2.37
N TYR A 84 -0.29 -0.07 2.64
CA TYR A 84 -0.62 1.13 1.89
C TYR A 84 -0.42 2.37 2.77
N PRO A 85 0.09 3.49 2.24
CA PRO A 85 0.29 4.72 2.99
C PRO A 85 -0.97 5.24 3.68
N ASN A 86 -2.14 4.99 3.08
CA ASN A 86 -3.45 5.40 3.58
C ASN A 86 -4.58 4.63 2.85
N LEU A 87 -5.79 4.80 3.33
CA LEU A 87 -6.98 4.16 2.75
C LEU A 87 -7.28 4.62 1.31
N ALA A 88 -6.96 5.87 0.98
CA ALA A 88 -7.16 6.38 -0.38
C ALA A 88 -6.23 5.68 -1.39
N THR A 89 -4.98 5.41 -1.02
CA THR A 89 -4.03 4.64 -1.85
C THR A 89 -4.51 3.19 -2.02
N TRP A 90 -5.03 2.56 -0.97
CA TRP A 90 -5.64 1.24 -1.07
C TRP A 90 -6.81 1.23 -2.07
N ALA A 91 -7.75 2.17 -1.94
CA ALA A 91 -8.90 2.28 -2.85
C ALA A 91 -8.46 2.52 -4.30
N ALA A 92 -7.50 3.43 -4.52
CA ALA A 92 -6.93 3.68 -5.85
C ALA A 92 -6.24 2.45 -6.44
N THR A 93 -5.63 1.60 -5.61
CA THR A 93 -5.05 0.33 -6.04
C THR A 93 -6.13 -0.64 -6.51
N LYS A 94 -7.25 -0.75 -5.78
CA LYS A 94 -8.39 -1.59 -6.21
C LYS A 94 -8.97 -1.11 -7.54
N ASP A 95 -9.17 0.19 -7.68
CA ASP A 95 -9.65 0.78 -8.93
C ASP A 95 -8.70 0.52 -10.12
N ALA A 96 -7.38 0.61 -9.89
CA ALA A 96 -6.38 0.33 -10.92
C ALA A 96 -6.36 -1.16 -11.32
N LEU A 97 -6.55 -2.06 -10.36
CA LEU A 97 -6.61 -3.51 -10.61
C LEU A 97 -7.92 -3.92 -11.32
N ASP A 98 -8.98 -3.12 -11.23
CA ASP A 98 -10.23 -3.31 -11.98
C ASP A 98 -10.07 -2.86 -13.44
N SER A 99 -9.06 -3.40 -14.11
CA SER A 99 -8.68 -3.12 -15.49
C SER A 99 -8.20 -4.42 -16.16
N PRO A 100 -8.17 -4.51 -17.51
CA PRO A 100 -7.68 -5.70 -18.19
C PRO A 100 -6.26 -6.14 -17.77
N ALA A 101 -5.37 -5.18 -17.52
CA ALA A 101 -4.03 -5.47 -17.03
C ALA A 101 -4.01 -5.94 -15.57
N GLY A 102 -4.92 -5.44 -14.74
CA GLY A 102 -5.13 -5.91 -13.37
C GLY A 102 -5.69 -7.33 -13.33
N GLU A 103 -6.68 -7.63 -14.17
CA GLU A 103 -7.26 -8.97 -14.31
C GLU A 103 -6.20 -10.01 -14.73
N GLU A 104 -5.28 -9.64 -15.64
CA GLU A 104 -4.16 -10.52 -16.01
C GLU A 104 -3.23 -10.83 -14.81
N LEU A 105 -3.05 -9.88 -13.89
CA LEU A 105 -2.28 -10.11 -12.66
C LEU A 105 -3.03 -11.03 -11.70
N ASP A 106 -4.33 -10.84 -11.54
CA ASP A 106 -5.18 -11.70 -10.70
C ASP A 106 -5.17 -13.15 -11.20
N ASP A 107 -5.27 -13.37 -12.50
CA ASP A 107 -5.15 -14.68 -13.13
C ASP A 107 -3.80 -15.36 -12.80
N LEU A 108 -2.71 -14.59 -12.77
CA LEU A 108 -1.41 -15.12 -12.37
C LEU A 108 -1.35 -15.54 -10.89
N PHE A 109 -2.04 -14.83 -10.01
CA PHE A 109 -2.16 -15.24 -8.60
C PHE A 109 -3.02 -16.50 -8.45
N GLU A 110 -4.12 -16.60 -9.18
CA GLU A 110 -4.98 -17.78 -9.18
C GLU A 110 -4.26 -19.04 -9.69
N ASP A 111 -3.32 -18.87 -10.64
CA ASP A 111 -2.49 -19.98 -11.13
C ASP A 111 -1.54 -20.54 -10.07
N VAL A 112 -1.05 -19.71 -9.14
CA VAL A 112 -0.04 -20.10 -8.14
C VAL A 112 -0.58 -20.34 -6.75
N SER A 113 -1.76 -19.78 -6.41
CA SER A 113 -2.32 -19.84 -5.06
C SER A 113 -3.84 -19.76 -5.02
N GLU A 114 -4.41 -20.30 -3.96
CA GLU A 114 -5.82 -20.18 -3.59
C GLU A 114 -5.93 -19.46 -2.25
N CYS A 115 -6.65 -18.33 -2.21
CA CYS A 115 -6.83 -17.53 -1.02
C CYS A 115 -8.21 -17.75 -0.41
N SER A 116 -8.28 -17.96 0.90
CA SER A 116 -9.50 -18.28 1.65
C SER A 116 -10.00 -17.13 2.52
N GLU A 117 -9.16 -16.13 2.81
CA GLU A 117 -9.49 -15.04 3.69
C GLU A 117 -8.79 -13.75 3.25
N ASN A 118 -9.54 -12.63 3.30
CA ASN A 118 -9.01 -11.29 3.09
C ASN A 118 -9.44 -10.39 4.25
N ARG A 119 -8.53 -9.57 4.74
CA ARG A 119 -8.80 -8.58 5.78
C ARG A 119 -8.06 -7.28 5.51
N LEU A 120 -8.71 -6.17 5.83
CA LEU A 120 -8.12 -4.83 5.83
C LEU A 120 -8.03 -4.32 7.26
N TRP A 121 -6.85 -3.86 7.66
CA TRP A 121 -6.52 -3.41 9.00
C TRP A 121 -6.15 -1.94 8.98
N LYS A 122 -6.69 -1.15 9.90
CA LYS A 122 -6.13 0.15 10.25
C LYS A 122 -5.02 -0.09 11.27
N ILE A 123 -3.84 0.44 10.99
CA ILE A 123 -2.68 0.28 11.86
C ILE A 123 -2.45 1.59 12.61
N GLU A 124 -2.38 1.50 13.94
CA GLU A 124 -2.05 2.60 14.83
C GLU A 124 -0.88 2.20 15.73
N ASP A 125 0.13 3.08 15.80
CA ASP A 125 1.26 2.86 16.69
C ASP A 125 0.84 3.01 18.16
N THR A 126 1.24 2.08 19.01
CA THR A 126 1.13 2.23 20.46
C THR A 126 2.20 3.18 20.98
N LYS A 127 1.78 4.12 21.83
CA LYS A 127 2.66 5.11 22.47
C LYS A 127 3.11 4.62 23.83
#